data_ca0ec1bfc96bdd7153f48530301e3f05
#
_entry.id   ca0ec1bfc96bdd7153f48530301e3f05
#
_cell.length_a   1.000
_cell.length_b   1.000
_cell.length_c   1.000
_cell.angle_alpha   90.00
_cell.angle_beta   90.00
_cell.angle_gamma   90.00
#
_symmetry.space_group_name_H-M   'P 1'
#
loop_
_entity.id
_entity.type
_entity.pdbx_description
1 polymer ?
#
loop_
_entity_poly.entity_id
_entity_poly.type
_entity_poly.pdbx_seq_one_letter_code
_entity_poly.pdbx_strand_id
1 'polypeptide(L)'
;MRWLSVVVLSFVVAATASAASVDGLNIHSTTTGAGPATLVLVHGWTCDESSWAAQVPALAKKYRVITVDLPGHGRSGAPANGKFSMDLFARAVEAVRAEARADKIVLVGHSMGAPVIRQYARLYPARVAGLIAVDGPLDMRQFPGDFKPPALTGPEGLKAREGMIRSMFTPQTPPDLQQKILTMMLKAPEATAIGAMGSMMDPALRKDDVTPMPALAVWAGTSQQLPNLEDTRKALPKYEQTQVPGTGHFLMMEKPDEFNRLVVAFVDKLQF
;
A
#
# COMPACT_ATOMS: atom_id res chain seq x y z
N MET A 1 -22.23 -37.75 -35.58
CA MET A 1 -22.07 -36.51 -34.82
C MET A 1 -21.10 -36.79 -33.70
N ARG A 2 -19.84 -36.26 -33.78
CA ARG A 2 -18.83 -36.41 -32.76
C ARG A 2 -18.93 -35.19 -31.84
N TRP A 3 -19.25 -35.41 -30.55
CA TRP A 3 -19.25 -34.37 -29.53
C TRP A 3 -17.80 -34.10 -29.11
N LEU A 4 -17.28 -32.92 -29.41
CA LEU A 4 -16.01 -32.43 -28.85
C LEU A 4 -16.29 -31.92 -27.46
N SER A 5 -15.84 -32.66 -26.44
CA SER A 5 -15.83 -32.19 -25.05
C SER A 5 -14.72 -31.17 -24.89
N VAL A 6 -15.09 -29.91 -24.69
CA VAL A 6 -14.14 -28.84 -24.31
C VAL A 6 -13.84 -29.02 -22.83
N VAL A 7 -12.64 -29.48 -22.53
CA VAL A 7 -12.11 -29.52 -21.16
C VAL A 7 -11.65 -28.09 -20.81
N VAL A 8 -12.44 -27.39 -20.00
CA VAL A 8 -12.02 -26.11 -19.41
C VAL A 8 -11.07 -26.44 -18.26
N LEU A 9 -9.76 -26.29 -18.48
CA LEU A 9 -8.77 -26.37 -17.41
C LEU A 9 -8.89 -25.10 -16.55
N SER A 10 -9.57 -25.23 -15.41
CA SER A 10 -9.55 -24.18 -14.37
C SER A 10 -8.19 -24.22 -13.68
N PHE A 11 -7.32 -23.27 -13.99
CA PHE A 11 -6.09 -23.07 -13.21
C PHE A 11 -6.44 -22.54 -11.83
N VAL A 12 -6.36 -23.40 -10.83
CA VAL A 12 -6.35 -22.97 -9.43
C VAL A 12 -5.01 -22.29 -9.20
N VAL A 13 -5.03 -20.96 -9.09
CA VAL A 13 -3.84 -20.18 -8.74
C VAL A 13 -3.61 -20.34 -7.24
N ALA A 14 -2.68 -21.19 -6.86
CA ALA A 14 -2.31 -21.41 -5.47
C ALA A 14 -1.66 -20.14 -4.89
N ALA A 15 -2.17 -19.69 -3.73
CA ALA A 15 -1.49 -18.67 -2.93
C ALA A 15 -0.37 -19.34 -2.12
N THR A 16 0.85 -18.81 -2.17
CA THR A 16 1.98 -19.26 -1.37
C THR A 16 2.37 -18.19 -0.36
N ALA A 17 2.40 -18.57 0.93
CA ALA A 17 2.96 -17.71 1.97
C ALA A 17 4.48 -17.86 2.01
N SER A 18 5.21 -16.75 2.14
CA SER A 18 6.65 -16.71 2.28
C SER A 18 7.04 -15.86 3.48
N ALA A 19 8.18 -16.15 4.10
CA ALA A 19 8.76 -15.41 5.22
C ALA A 19 10.14 -14.91 4.82
N ALA A 20 10.17 -13.72 4.23
CA ALA A 20 11.40 -12.97 4.02
C ALA A 20 11.95 -12.47 5.37
N SER A 21 13.21 -12.06 5.44
CA SER A 21 13.81 -11.53 6.66
C SER A 21 14.51 -10.20 6.43
N VAL A 22 14.32 -9.26 7.35
CA VAL A 22 15.05 -7.98 7.42
C VAL A 22 15.43 -7.68 8.88
N ASP A 23 16.70 -7.40 9.14
CA ASP A 23 17.22 -7.10 10.50
C ASP A 23 16.81 -8.16 11.55
N GLY A 24 16.72 -9.44 11.16
CA GLY A 24 16.25 -10.53 12.02
C GLY A 24 14.74 -10.60 12.22
N LEU A 25 13.96 -9.74 11.59
CA LEU A 25 12.49 -9.79 11.62
C LEU A 25 11.97 -10.69 10.50
N ASN A 26 11.07 -11.59 10.83
CA ASN A 26 10.31 -12.32 9.82
C ASN A 26 9.27 -11.40 9.18
N ILE A 27 9.27 -11.29 7.87
CA ILE A 27 8.34 -10.48 7.09
C ILE A 27 7.38 -11.41 6.36
N HIS A 28 6.11 -11.34 6.75
CA HIS A 28 5.06 -12.12 6.13
C HIS A 28 4.65 -11.50 4.78
N SER A 29 4.51 -12.34 3.78
CA SER A 29 3.94 -11.98 2.49
C SER A 29 3.18 -13.13 1.85
N THR A 30 2.22 -12.81 1.00
CA THR A 30 1.45 -13.79 0.24
C THR A 30 1.58 -13.50 -1.25
N THR A 31 2.00 -14.50 -2.02
CA THR A 31 2.09 -14.41 -3.48
C THR A 31 0.93 -15.14 -4.13
N THR A 32 0.24 -14.51 -5.06
CA THR A 32 -0.89 -15.06 -5.82
C THR A 32 -0.75 -14.71 -7.30
N GLY A 33 -1.08 -15.62 -8.18
CA GLY A 33 -0.99 -15.40 -9.61
C GLY A 33 0.41 -15.63 -10.17
N ALA A 34 0.47 -15.62 -11.50
CA ALA A 34 1.69 -15.71 -12.28
C ALA A 34 1.50 -14.86 -13.55
N GLY A 35 2.37 -13.89 -13.76
CA GLY A 35 2.29 -13.00 -14.93
C GLY A 35 3.62 -12.30 -15.17
N PRO A 36 3.74 -11.60 -16.29
CA PRO A 36 5.00 -10.95 -16.69
C PRO A 36 5.39 -9.80 -15.76
N ALA A 37 4.40 -9.14 -15.16
CA ALA A 37 4.61 -8.07 -14.19
C ALA A 37 4.36 -8.57 -12.75
N THR A 38 5.19 -8.12 -11.82
CA THR A 38 5.00 -8.35 -10.39
C THR A 38 4.55 -7.06 -9.71
N LEU A 39 3.39 -7.12 -9.04
CA LEU A 39 2.84 -6.04 -8.23
C LEU A 39 3.08 -6.36 -6.77
N VAL A 40 3.61 -5.40 -6.00
CA VAL A 40 3.73 -5.52 -4.54
C VAL A 40 2.79 -4.51 -3.90
N LEU A 41 1.82 -5.00 -3.12
CA LEU A 41 0.77 -4.22 -2.48
C LEU A 41 1.16 -3.94 -1.02
N VAL A 42 1.33 -2.67 -0.69
CA VAL A 42 1.81 -2.17 0.60
C VAL A 42 0.69 -1.43 1.32
N HIS A 43 0.26 -1.95 2.45
CA HIS A 43 -0.87 -1.42 3.22
C HIS A 43 -0.55 -0.10 3.96
N GLY A 44 -1.58 0.53 4.52
CA GLY A 44 -1.51 1.76 5.30
C GLY A 44 -1.17 1.55 6.79
N TRP A 45 -1.15 2.67 7.54
CA TRP A 45 -0.95 2.69 8.98
C TRP A 45 -1.91 1.75 9.70
N THR A 46 -1.41 0.91 10.57
CA THR A 46 -2.15 -0.11 11.36
C THR A 46 -2.99 -1.11 10.58
N CYS A 47 -2.94 -1.09 9.25
CA CYS A 47 -3.55 -2.11 8.40
C CYS A 47 -2.69 -3.39 8.33
N ASP A 48 -3.17 -4.37 7.59
CA ASP A 48 -2.45 -5.58 7.20
C ASP A 48 -2.77 -5.95 5.73
N GLU A 49 -2.22 -7.07 5.24
CA GLU A 49 -2.42 -7.50 3.86
C GLU A 49 -3.90 -7.72 3.49
N SER A 50 -4.79 -7.94 4.47
CA SER A 50 -6.21 -8.17 4.22
C SER A 50 -6.93 -6.95 3.64
N SER A 51 -6.33 -5.75 3.75
CA SER A 51 -6.82 -4.53 3.09
C SER A 51 -6.86 -4.66 1.56
N TRP A 52 -6.11 -5.62 0.99
CA TRP A 52 -6.02 -5.90 -0.44
C TRP A 52 -6.86 -7.09 -0.91
N ALA A 53 -7.73 -7.63 -0.04
CA ALA A 53 -8.50 -8.85 -0.33
C ALA A 53 -9.36 -8.77 -1.60
N ALA A 54 -9.83 -7.57 -1.97
CA ALA A 54 -10.63 -7.37 -3.18
C ALA A 54 -9.76 -7.16 -4.45
N GLN A 55 -8.49 -6.77 -4.29
CA GLN A 55 -7.55 -6.54 -5.39
C GLN A 55 -6.91 -7.84 -5.85
N VAL A 56 -6.47 -8.68 -4.89
CA VAL A 56 -5.70 -9.89 -5.17
C VAL A 56 -6.38 -10.80 -6.20
N PRO A 57 -7.67 -11.22 -6.06
CA PRO A 57 -8.29 -12.12 -7.02
C PRO A 57 -8.45 -11.54 -8.42
N ALA A 58 -8.62 -10.22 -8.51
CA ALA A 58 -8.80 -9.54 -9.78
C ALA A 58 -7.47 -9.37 -10.53
N LEU A 59 -6.44 -8.86 -9.83
CA LEU A 59 -5.13 -8.58 -10.41
C LEU A 59 -4.32 -9.85 -10.67
N ALA A 60 -4.48 -10.89 -9.86
CA ALA A 60 -3.79 -12.16 -10.02
C ALA A 60 -4.20 -12.95 -11.28
N LYS A 61 -5.29 -12.56 -11.94
CA LYS A 61 -5.66 -13.10 -13.26
C LYS A 61 -4.66 -12.73 -14.35
N LYS A 62 -3.92 -11.62 -14.17
CA LYS A 62 -3.02 -11.06 -15.19
C LYS A 62 -1.59 -10.90 -14.71
N TYR A 63 -1.39 -10.67 -13.43
CA TYR A 63 -0.10 -10.33 -12.83
C TYR A 63 0.26 -11.29 -11.72
N ARG A 64 1.54 -11.32 -11.36
CA ARG A 64 1.99 -11.87 -10.09
C ARG A 64 1.77 -10.80 -9.02
N VAL A 65 0.92 -11.10 -8.03
CA VAL A 65 0.56 -10.15 -6.96
C VAL A 65 1.17 -10.62 -5.65
N ILE A 66 1.88 -9.75 -4.97
CA ILE A 66 2.46 -9.99 -3.66
C ILE A 66 1.85 -8.98 -2.70
N THR A 67 1.22 -9.45 -1.64
CA THR A 67 0.82 -8.63 -0.49
C THR A 67 1.85 -8.77 0.61
N VAL A 68 2.13 -7.72 1.37
CA VAL A 68 3.11 -7.74 2.45
C VAL A 68 2.48 -7.18 3.72
N ASP A 69 2.73 -7.83 4.84
CA ASP A 69 2.56 -7.24 6.17
C ASP A 69 3.85 -6.49 6.53
N LEU A 70 3.79 -5.19 6.71
CA LEU A 70 4.96 -4.38 7.10
C LEU A 70 5.44 -4.75 8.51
N PRO A 71 6.71 -4.51 8.88
CA PRO A 71 7.20 -4.72 10.24
C PRO A 71 6.24 -4.22 11.33
N GLY A 72 5.92 -5.08 12.29
CA GLY A 72 4.99 -4.81 13.39
C GLY A 72 3.51 -4.91 13.03
N HIS A 73 3.15 -5.14 11.79
CA HIS A 73 1.77 -5.26 11.32
C HIS A 73 1.44 -6.71 10.96
N GLY A 74 0.15 -7.05 11.03
CA GLY A 74 -0.37 -8.36 10.63
C GLY A 74 0.37 -9.52 11.28
N ARG A 75 1.06 -10.32 10.46
CA ARG A 75 1.83 -11.51 10.86
C ARG A 75 3.35 -11.27 10.87
N SER A 76 3.79 -10.07 10.52
CA SER A 76 5.21 -9.72 10.52
C SER A 76 5.74 -9.42 11.91
N GLY A 77 7.03 -9.72 12.12
CA GLY A 77 7.75 -9.40 13.35
C GLY A 77 7.86 -7.88 13.57
N ALA A 78 7.88 -7.46 14.83
CA ALA A 78 8.09 -6.07 15.22
C ALA A 78 9.53 -5.84 15.72
N PRO A 79 10.14 -4.66 15.46
CA PRO A 79 11.47 -4.36 16.00
C PRO A 79 11.44 -4.32 17.54
N ALA A 80 12.31 -5.13 18.18
CA ALA A 80 12.33 -5.28 19.64
C ALA A 80 12.60 -3.96 20.39
N ASN A 81 13.30 -3.02 19.75
CA ASN A 81 13.59 -1.69 20.28
C ASN A 81 12.47 -0.67 20.05
N GLY A 82 11.34 -1.07 19.44
CA GLY A 82 10.22 -0.21 19.10
C GLY A 82 10.53 0.89 18.05
N LYS A 83 11.69 0.83 17.38
CA LYS A 83 12.09 1.84 16.39
C LYS A 83 11.63 1.44 15.01
N PHE A 84 10.67 2.18 14.49
CA PHE A 84 10.18 2.09 13.13
C PHE A 84 10.77 3.21 12.26
N SER A 85 10.94 2.95 10.98
CA SER A 85 11.34 3.97 9.99
C SER A 85 10.83 3.59 8.60
N MET A 86 10.71 4.57 7.70
CA MET A 86 10.38 4.30 6.31
C MET A 86 11.47 3.48 5.61
N ASP A 87 12.73 3.59 6.03
CA ASP A 87 13.83 2.74 5.56
C ASP A 87 13.62 1.28 5.97
N LEU A 88 13.21 1.00 7.20
CA LEU A 88 12.90 -0.36 7.64
C LEU A 88 11.75 -0.95 6.82
N PHE A 89 10.68 -0.20 6.60
CA PHE A 89 9.55 -0.64 5.80
C PHE A 89 9.95 -0.89 4.34
N ALA A 90 10.73 0.00 3.73
CA ALA A 90 11.23 -0.17 2.37
C ALA A 90 12.16 -1.39 2.23
N ARG A 91 13.06 -1.63 3.21
CA ARG A 91 13.93 -2.82 3.22
C ARG A 91 13.13 -4.12 3.43
N ALA A 92 12.04 -4.08 4.18
CA ALA A 92 11.14 -5.22 4.31
C ALA A 92 10.48 -5.57 2.97
N VAL A 93 10.03 -4.56 2.21
CA VAL A 93 9.52 -4.76 0.84
C VAL A 93 10.60 -5.31 -0.09
N GLU A 94 11.85 -4.86 0.04
CA GLU A 94 12.98 -5.40 -0.75
C GLU A 94 13.27 -6.86 -0.40
N ALA A 95 13.24 -7.22 0.88
CA ALA A 95 13.43 -8.61 1.30
C ALA A 95 12.37 -9.53 0.67
N VAL A 96 11.10 -9.09 0.64
CA VAL A 96 10.00 -9.81 -0.01
C VAL A 96 10.21 -9.91 -1.53
N ARG A 97 10.62 -8.82 -2.20
CA ARG A 97 10.92 -8.85 -3.64
C ARG A 97 12.06 -9.83 -3.96
N ALA A 98 13.13 -9.80 -3.16
CA ALA A 98 14.29 -10.66 -3.35
C ALA A 98 13.96 -12.14 -3.14
N GLU A 99 13.23 -12.48 -2.07
CA GLU A 99 12.72 -13.83 -1.80
C GLU A 99 11.84 -14.33 -2.95
N ALA A 100 10.96 -13.46 -3.45
CA ALA A 100 10.12 -13.74 -4.60
C ALA A 100 10.89 -13.80 -5.93
N ARG A 101 12.18 -13.47 -5.95
CA ARG A 101 13.03 -13.39 -7.16
C ARG A 101 12.42 -12.53 -8.26
N ALA A 102 11.73 -11.47 -7.88
CA ALA A 102 11.20 -10.51 -8.85
C ALA A 102 12.32 -9.53 -9.26
N ASP A 103 12.53 -9.29 -10.54
CA ASP A 103 13.58 -8.36 -11.00
C ASP A 103 13.10 -6.91 -10.80
N LYS A 104 12.10 -6.49 -11.55
CA LYS A 104 11.43 -5.19 -11.39
C LYS A 104 10.00 -5.38 -10.91
N ILE A 105 9.53 -4.46 -10.09
CA ILE A 105 8.20 -4.50 -9.50
C ILE A 105 7.44 -3.20 -9.71
N VAL A 106 6.12 -3.29 -9.78
CA VAL A 106 5.21 -2.17 -9.59
C VAL A 106 4.79 -2.15 -8.13
N LEU A 107 4.97 -1.02 -7.48
CA LEU A 107 4.62 -0.84 -6.07
C LEU A 107 3.27 -0.12 -5.98
N VAL A 108 2.36 -0.67 -5.18
CA VAL A 108 1.06 -0.08 -4.88
C VAL A 108 1.00 0.19 -3.39
N GLY A 109 0.96 1.45 -2.97
CA GLY A 109 1.01 1.84 -1.56
C GLY A 109 -0.22 2.64 -1.14
N HIS A 110 -0.96 2.13 -0.14
CA HIS A 110 -2.11 2.82 0.44
C HIS A 110 -1.70 3.70 1.62
N SER A 111 -2.15 4.95 1.66
CA SER A 111 -1.95 5.85 2.81
C SER A 111 -0.46 5.92 3.21
N MET A 112 -0.08 5.49 4.42
CA MET A 112 1.32 5.32 4.84
C MET A 112 2.15 4.47 3.86
N GLY A 113 1.54 3.54 3.14
CA GLY A 113 2.23 2.78 2.10
C GLY A 113 2.78 3.64 0.96
N ALA A 114 2.21 4.84 0.70
CA ALA A 114 2.71 5.74 -0.34
C ALA A 114 4.11 6.28 -0.03
N PRO A 115 4.43 6.87 1.15
CA PRO A 115 5.80 7.20 1.51
C PRO A 115 6.73 5.98 1.62
N VAL A 116 6.22 4.79 2.00
CA VAL A 116 7.04 3.56 1.98
C VAL A 116 7.50 3.23 0.57
N ILE A 117 6.60 3.21 -0.42
CA ILE A 117 6.99 2.91 -1.81
C ILE A 117 7.87 4.00 -2.43
N ARG A 118 7.68 5.25 -2.01
CA ARG A 118 8.57 6.35 -2.41
C ARG A 118 9.97 6.15 -1.84
N GLN A 119 10.09 5.76 -0.55
CA GLN A 119 11.38 5.46 0.07
C GLN A 119 12.03 4.22 -0.55
N TYR A 120 11.24 3.20 -0.90
CA TYR A 120 11.75 2.07 -1.66
C TYR A 120 12.36 2.50 -3.00
N ALA A 121 11.67 3.36 -3.75
CA ALA A 121 12.17 3.86 -5.03
C ALA A 121 13.48 4.68 -4.89
N ARG A 122 13.69 5.35 -3.76
CA ARG A 122 14.96 6.02 -3.43
C ARG A 122 16.09 5.04 -3.20
N LEU A 123 15.83 3.97 -2.42
CA LEU A 123 16.86 3.00 -2.06
C LEU A 123 17.18 2.02 -3.19
N TYR A 124 16.17 1.64 -3.98
CA TYR A 124 16.26 0.59 -5.00
C TYR A 124 15.70 1.03 -6.37
N PRO A 125 16.16 2.15 -6.94
CA PRO A 125 15.56 2.72 -8.14
C PRO A 125 15.57 1.76 -9.35
N ALA A 126 16.59 0.92 -9.49
CA ALA A 126 16.69 -0.06 -10.57
C ALA A 126 15.64 -1.19 -10.48
N ARG A 127 14.99 -1.36 -9.34
CA ARG A 127 13.99 -2.40 -9.09
C ARG A 127 12.54 -1.93 -9.28
N VAL A 128 12.33 -0.67 -9.65
CA VAL A 128 10.99 -0.08 -9.76
C VAL A 128 10.61 0.13 -11.23
N ALA A 129 9.52 -0.50 -11.65
CA ALA A 129 8.90 -0.25 -12.95
C ALA A 129 7.88 0.90 -12.88
N GLY A 130 7.18 1.06 -11.75
CA GLY A 130 6.21 2.12 -11.54
C GLY A 130 5.69 2.18 -10.10
N LEU A 131 5.10 3.31 -9.74
CA LEU A 131 4.51 3.56 -8.42
C LEU A 131 3.02 3.86 -8.54
N ILE A 132 2.19 3.28 -7.68
CA ILE A 132 0.77 3.62 -7.54
C ILE A 132 0.52 3.98 -6.09
N ALA A 133 0.22 5.24 -5.82
CA ALA A 133 -0.22 5.71 -4.50
C ALA A 133 -1.75 5.68 -4.41
N VAL A 134 -2.27 5.21 -3.29
CA VAL A 134 -3.70 5.11 -3.03
C VAL A 134 -4.01 5.96 -1.80
N ASP A 135 -4.65 7.09 -2.01
CA ASP A 135 -4.99 8.09 -0.99
C ASP A 135 -3.86 8.39 0.00
N GLY A 136 -2.67 8.63 -0.56
CA GLY A 136 -1.47 8.95 0.20
C GLY A 136 -0.44 9.71 -0.64
N PRO A 137 0.34 10.63 -0.02
CA PRO A 137 1.30 11.45 -0.74
C PRO A 137 2.57 10.67 -1.10
N LEU A 138 2.97 10.71 -2.36
CA LEU A 138 4.33 10.29 -2.77
C LEU A 138 5.37 11.38 -2.44
N ASP A 139 4.98 12.64 -2.47
CA ASP A 139 5.84 13.76 -2.09
C ASP A 139 5.45 14.31 -0.71
N MET A 140 6.22 13.92 0.29
CA MET A 140 5.97 14.31 1.69
C MET A 140 6.17 15.81 1.95
N ARG A 141 6.74 16.59 1.02
CA ARG A 141 6.80 18.06 1.13
C ARG A 141 5.42 18.69 1.04
N GLN A 142 4.47 18.02 0.38
CA GLN A 142 3.08 18.46 0.25
C GLN A 142 2.16 17.95 1.38
N PHE A 143 2.67 17.12 2.27
CA PHE A 143 1.92 16.72 3.46
C PHE A 143 1.96 17.86 4.50
N PRO A 144 0.83 18.20 5.18
CA PRO A 144 0.80 19.30 6.16
C PRO A 144 1.91 19.16 7.21
N GLY A 145 2.74 20.21 7.32
CA GLY A 145 3.90 20.20 8.23
C GLY A 145 3.54 20.38 9.69
N ASP A 146 2.35 20.86 9.95
CA ASP A 146 1.78 21.13 11.27
C ASP A 146 0.87 20.00 11.78
N PHE A 147 0.69 18.92 11.00
CA PHE A 147 -0.08 17.77 11.45
C PHE A 147 0.54 17.16 12.72
N LYS A 148 -0.25 17.17 13.79
CA LYS A 148 0.10 16.55 15.07
C LYS A 148 -0.86 15.41 15.36
N PRO A 149 -0.41 14.15 15.33
CA PRO A 149 -1.27 13.05 15.72
C PRO A 149 -1.63 13.20 17.21
N PRO A 150 -2.82 12.76 17.62
CA PRO A 150 -3.18 12.71 19.04
C PRO A 150 -2.25 11.73 19.78
N ALA A 151 -2.25 11.81 21.11
CA ALA A 151 -1.58 10.79 21.92
C ALA A 151 -2.23 9.42 21.63
N LEU A 152 -1.41 8.40 21.36
CA LEU A 152 -1.88 7.07 20.93
C LEU A 152 -1.67 6.01 22.02
N THR A 153 -1.30 6.42 23.25
CA THR A 153 -0.97 5.56 24.39
C THR A 153 -2.16 5.31 25.31
N GLY A 154 -2.26 4.07 25.82
CA GLY A 154 -3.25 3.66 26.81
C GLY A 154 -4.70 3.72 26.31
N PRO A 155 -5.68 3.66 27.25
CA PRO A 155 -7.11 3.62 26.91
C PRO A 155 -7.57 4.84 26.12
N GLU A 156 -7.08 6.03 26.43
CA GLU A 156 -7.41 7.25 25.68
C GLU A 156 -6.76 7.24 24.29
N GLY A 157 -5.56 6.69 24.16
CA GLY A 157 -4.91 6.48 22.86
C GLY A 157 -5.70 5.47 21.98
N LEU A 158 -6.27 4.45 22.56
CA LEU A 158 -7.13 3.52 21.82
C LEU A 158 -8.38 4.21 21.29
N LYS A 159 -9.04 5.05 22.11
CA LYS A 159 -10.19 5.86 21.67
C LYS A 159 -9.80 6.86 20.58
N ALA A 160 -8.63 7.49 20.71
CA ALA A 160 -8.11 8.41 19.70
C ALA A 160 -7.87 7.68 18.36
N ARG A 161 -7.27 6.47 18.39
CA ARG A 161 -7.09 5.62 17.21
C ARG A 161 -8.43 5.28 16.56
N GLU A 162 -9.41 4.86 17.35
CA GLU A 162 -10.76 4.58 16.83
C GLU A 162 -11.40 5.81 16.19
N GLY A 163 -11.31 6.98 16.84
CA GLY A 163 -11.79 8.25 16.30
C GLY A 163 -11.14 8.62 14.98
N MET A 164 -9.81 8.47 14.87
CA MET A 164 -9.06 8.68 13.62
C MET A 164 -9.54 7.73 12.51
N ILE A 165 -9.71 6.45 12.82
CA ILE A 165 -10.18 5.48 11.82
C ILE A 165 -11.60 5.82 11.35
N ARG A 166 -12.49 6.17 12.28
CA ARG A 166 -13.87 6.57 11.93
C ARG A 166 -13.93 7.82 11.06
N SER A 167 -13.00 8.77 11.22
CA SER A 167 -12.92 9.97 10.38
C SER A 167 -12.47 9.69 8.93
N MET A 168 -11.97 8.48 8.65
CA MET A 168 -11.59 8.04 7.30
C MET A 168 -12.79 7.57 6.47
N PHE A 169 -13.96 7.36 7.09
CA PHE A 169 -15.16 6.90 6.40
C PHE A 169 -16.00 8.05 5.86
N THR A 170 -16.86 7.72 4.92
CA THR A 170 -17.94 8.61 4.43
C THR A 170 -19.30 8.08 4.86
N PRO A 171 -20.35 8.87 4.76
CA PRO A 171 -21.71 8.36 4.97
C PRO A 171 -22.10 7.22 4.01
N GLN A 172 -21.38 7.08 2.88
CA GLN A 172 -21.60 6.04 1.88
C GLN A 172 -20.77 4.78 2.14
N THR A 173 -19.76 4.82 3.03
CA THR A 173 -18.96 3.63 3.38
C THR A 173 -19.87 2.61 4.08
N PRO A 174 -20.06 1.40 3.52
CA PRO A 174 -20.97 0.40 4.08
C PRO A 174 -20.64 0.04 5.55
N PRO A 175 -21.62 -0.14 6.43
CA PRO A 175 -21.37 -0.41 7.86
C PRO A 175 -20.55 -1.67 8.14
N ASP A 176 -20.73 -2.72 7.36
CA ASP A 176 -19.94 -3.95 7.45
C ASP A 176 -18.47 -3.72 7.05
N LEU A 177 -18.23 -2.88 6.04
CA LEU A 177 -16.90 -2.48 5.64
C LEU A 177 -16.23 -1.62 6.71
N GLN A 178 -16.96 -0.65 7.31
CA GLN A 178 -16.45 0.15 8.44
C GLN A 178 -16.02 -0.76 9.59
N GLN A 179 -16.86 -1.74 9.96
CA GLN A 179 -16.52 -2.69 11.04
C GLN A 179 -15.32 -3.56 10.71
N LYS A 180 -15.20 -4.01 9.47
CA LYS A 180 -14.04 -4.77 8.97
C LYS A 180 -12.75 -3.96 9.10
N ILE A 181 -12.77 -2.70 8.66
CA ILE A 181 -11.60 -1.80 8.74
C ILE A 181 -11.24 -1.50 10.19
N LEU A 182 -12.22 -1.16 11.04
CA LEU A 182 -12.01 -0.93 12.46
C LEU A 182 -11.35 -2.14 13.13
N THR A 183 -11.88 -3.33 12.90
CA THR A 183 -11.33 -4.58 13.47
C THR A 183 -9.91 -4.82 13.02
N MET A 184 -9.60 -4.64 11.74
CA MET A 184 -8.25 -4.78 11.20
C MET A 184 -7.28 -3.79 11.85
N MET A 185 -7.62 -2.50 11.82
CA MET A 185 -6.68 -1.45 12.25
C MET A 185 -6.48 -1.40 13.78
N LEU A 186 -7.51 -1.66 14.57
CA LEU A 186 -7.40 -1.66 16.03
C LEU A 186 -6.67 -2.90 16.57
N LYS A 187 -6.52 -3.96 15.75
CA LYS A 187 -5.74 -5.15 16.10
C LYS A 187 -4.23 -4.87 16.18
N ALA A 188 -3.74 -3.84 15.49
CA ALA A 188 -2.32 -3.51 15.49
C ALA A 188 -1.86 -3.10 16.92
N PRO A 189 -0.70 -3.61 17.40
CA PRO A 189 -0.17 -3.26 18.70
C PRO A 189 0.02 -1.75 18.88
N GLU A 190 -0.13 -1.25 20.11
CA GLU A 190 0.06 0.17 20.44
C GLU A 190 1.45 0.67 20.02
N ALA A 191 2.50 -0.09 20.34
CA ALA A 191 3.86 0.26 19.96
C ALA A 191 4.04 0.40 18.44
N THR A 192 3.37 -0.45 17.66
CA THR A 192 3.36 -0.36 16.20
C THR A 192 2.62 0.89 15.72
N ALA A 193 1.44 1.17 16.30
CA ALA A 193 0.66 2.35 15.92
C ALA A 193 1.44 3.65 16.17
N ILE A 194 2.12 3.74 17.31
CA ILE A 194 2.95 4.91 17.68
C ILE A 194 4.17 5.00 16.77
N GLY A 195 4.94 3.91 16.66
CA GLY A 195 6.20 3.92 15.93
C GLY A 195 6.02 4.13 14.43
N ALA A 196 5.00 3.50 13.82
CA ALA A 196 4.67 3.70 12.42
C ALA A 196 4.18 5.13 12.13
N MET A 197 3.35 5.71 13.02
CA MET A 197 2.94 7.11 12.91
C MET A 197 4.14 8.05 13.01
N GLY A 198 5.02 7.85 13.98
CA GLY A 198 6.24 8.63 14.15
C GLY A 198 7.15 8.56 12.92
N SER A 199 7.31 7.37 12.33
CA SER A 199 8.11 7.19 11.11
C SER A 199 7.53 7.91 9.88
N MET A 200 6.21 8.01 9.78
CA MET A 200 5.53 8.75 8.71
C MET A 200 5.70 10.27 8.87
N MET A 201 5.83 10.74 10.10
CA MET A 201 6.01 12.17 10.41
C MET A 201 7.48 12.62 10.41
N ASP A 202 8.43 11.74 10.10
CA ASP A 202 9.86 12.08 10.06
C ASP A 202 10.13 13.19 9.03
N PRO A 203 10.65 14.36 9.45
CA PRO A 203 11.01 15.45 8.54
C PRO A 203 12.01 15.05 7.45
N ALA A 204 12.83 14.01 7.70
CA ALA A 204 13.78 13.48 6.73
C ALA A 204 13.14 12.91 5.48
N LEU A 205 11.82 12.67 5.47
CA LEU A 205 11.08 12.24 4.28
C LEU A 205 10.82 13.38 3.28
N ARG A 206 10.93 14.64 3.72
CA ARG A 206 10.67 15.86 2.92
C ARG A 206 11.89 16.22 2.06
N LYS A 207 12.41 15.25 1.32
CA LYS A 207 13.59 15.42 0.47
C LYS A 207 13.24 16.11 -0.85
N ASP A 208 14.15 16.99 -1.28
CA ASP A 208 14.13 17.58 -2.61
C ASP A 208 14.92 16.66 -3.56
N ASP A 209 14.31 15.57 -3.96
CA ASP A 209 14.90 14.55 -4.84
C ASP A 209 13.91 14.14 -5.94
N VAL A 210 14.44 13.64 -7.04
CA VAL A 210 13.67 13.26 -8.22
C VAL A 210 13.53 11.74 -8.31
N THR A 211 12.30 11.26 -8.52
CA THR A 211 11.98 9.88 -8.88
C THR A 211 11.49 9.82 -10.33
N PRO A 212 12.29 9.29 -11.25
CA PRO A 212 11.99 9.37 -12.68
C PRO A 212 11.01 8.30 -13.18
N MET A 213 10.62 7.34 -12.33
CA MET A 213 9.70 6.27 -12.68
C MET A 213 8.29 6.82 -12.91
N PRO A 214 7.48 6.17 -13.78
CA PRO A 214 6.05 6.46 -13.88
C PRO A 214 5.36 6.33 -12.52
N ALA A 215 4.51 7.27 -12.20
CA ALA A 215 3.78 7.30 -10.93
C ALA A 215 2.32 7.72 -11.14
N LEU A 216 1.39 6.97 -10.55
CA LEU A 216 -0.03 7.29 -10.51
C LEU A 216 -0.45 7.49 -9.05
N ALA A 217 -1.19 8.54 -8.76
CA ALA A 217 -1.93 8.66 -7.51
C ALA A 217 -3.43 8.56 -7.75
N VAL A 218 -4.08 7.70 -6.98
CA VAL A 218 -5.53 7.52 -6.98
C VAL A 218 -6.05 8.05 -5.64
N TRP A 219 -6.76 9.17 -5.69
CA TRP A 219 -7.25 9.88 -4.51
C TRP A 219 -8.71 9.52 -4.18
N ALA A 220 -9.05 9.55 -2.91
CA ALA A 220 -10.43 9.42 -2.45
C ALA A 220 -11.29 10.60 -2.92
N GLY A 221 -12.59 10.36 -3.11
CA GLY A 221 -13.56 11.39 -3.45
C GLY A 221 -13.69 12.48 -2.38
N THR A 222 -13.35 12.18 -1.13
CA THR A 222 -13.31 13.13 -0.02
C THR A 222 -12.06 14.00 0.03
N SER A 223 -11.03 13.71 -0.74
CA SER A 223 -9.81 14.50 -0.79
C SER A 223 -10.10 15.87 -1.44
N GLN A 224 -10.30 16.89 -0.60
CA GLN A 224 -10.73 18.24 -1.04
C GLN A 224 -9.62 19.00 -1.78
N GLN A 225 -8.37 18.78 -1.39
CA GLN A 225 -7.20 19.37 -2.03
C GLN A 225 -6.26 18.27 -2.50
N LEU A 226 -6.22 18.08 -3.81
CA LEU A 226 -5.21 17.23 -4.41
C LEU A 226 -3.86 17.95 -4.43
N PRO A 227 -2.73 17.21 -4.36
CA PRO A 227 -1.42 17.80 -4.55
C PRO A 227 -1.35 18.62 -5.83
N ASN A 228 -0.64 19.74 -5.77
CA ASN A 228 -0.41 20.53 -6.97
C ASN A 228 0.36 19.70 -7.99
N LEU A 229 -0.20 19.53 -9.18
CA LEU A 229 0.34 18.66 -10.22
C LEU A 229 1.70 19.14 -10.73
N GLU A 230 1.87 20.44 -10.92
CA GLU A 230 3.13 21.04 -11.40
C GLU A 230 4.24 20.86 -10.35
N ASP A 231 3.95 21.16 -9.08
CA ASP A 231 4.93 21.02 -8.00
C ASP A 231 5.29 19.55 -7.76
N THR A 232 4.31 18.64 -7.85
CA THR A 232 4.56 17.20 -7.73
C THR A 232 5.47 16.71 -8.85
N ARG A 233 5.28 17.19 -10.07
CA ARG A 233 6.08 16.79 -11.23
C ARG A 233 7.54 17.28 -11.17
N LYS A 234 7.88 18.25 -10.33
CA LYS A 234 9.29 18.58 -10.05
C LYS A 234 10.04 17.41 -9.40
N ALA A 235 9.36 16.68 -8.52
CA ALA A 235 9.93 15.48 -7.86
C ALA A 235 9.61 14.17 -8.59
N LEU A 236 8.51 14.11 -9.31
CA LEU A 236 7.98 12.93 -10.01
C LEU A 236 7.59 13.33 -11.44
N PRO A 237 8.55 13.46 -12.37
CA PRO A 237 8.29 14.04 -13.71
C PRO A 237 7.20 13.33 -14.53
N LYS A 238 6.98 12.03 -14.26
CA LYS A 238 5.97 11.18 -14.92
C LYS A 238 4.78 10.92 -14.01
N TYR A 239 4.40 11.89 -13.18
CA TYR A 239 3.27 11.76 -12.25
C TYR A 239 1.95 12.05 -12.95
N GLU A 240 1.01 11.12 -12.77
CA GLU A 240 -0.40 11.23 -13.10
C GLU A 240 -1.22 11.15 -11.81
N GLN A 241 -2.38 11.81 -11.77
CA GLN A 241 -3.31 11.66 -10.66
C GLN A 241 -4.75 11.60 -11.15
N THR A 242 -5.57 10.87 -10.41
CA THR A 242 -7.02 10.76 -10.61
C THR A 242 -7.73 10.69 -9.28
N GLN A 243 -9.04 10.88 -9.27
CA GLN A 243 -9.87 10.79 -8.07
C GLN A 243 -11.01 9.83 -8.32
N VAL A 244 -11.40 9.03 -7.31
CA VAL A 244 -12.56 8.14 -7.35
C VAL A 244 -13.70 8.78 -6.56
N PRO A 245 -14.69 9.40 -7.24
CA PRO A 245 -15.76 10.14 -6.58
C PRO A 245 -16.60 9.26 -5.63
N GLY A 246 -17.09 9.85 -4.54
CA GLY A 246 -17.98 9.17 -3.59
C GLY A 246 -17.29 8.08 -2.77
N THR A 247 -15.98 8.17 -2.56
CA THR A 247 -15.22 7.25 -1.71
C THR A 247 -14.52 7.99 -0.58
N GLY A 248 -14.26 7.29 0.52
CA GLY A 248 -13.39 7.67 1.61
C GLY A 248 -11.97 7.14 1.43
N HIS A 249 -11.20 7.19 2.52
CA HIS A 249 -9.79 6.81 2.56
C HIS A 249 -9.49 5.38 2.09
N PHE A 250 -10.45 4.48 2.19
CA PHE A 250 -10.32 3.08 1.74
C PHE A 250 -10.96 2.85 0.37
N LEU A 251 -10.76 3.79 -0.57
CA LEU A 251 -11.35 3.76 -1.92
C LEU A 251 -11.20 2.41 -2.65
N MET A 252 -10.08 1.70 -2.43
CA MET A 252 -9.81 0.40 -3.04
C MET A 252 -10.68 -0.72 -2.45
N MET A 253 -11.21 -0.53 -1.24
CA MET A 253 -12.16 -1.45 -0.61
C MET A 253 -13.61 -1.03 -0.89
N GLU A 254 -13.88 0.26 -1.06
CA GLU A 254 -15.21 0.82 -1.32
C GLU A 254 -15.65 0.66 -2.78
N LYS A 255 -14.72 0.86 -3.72
CA LYS A 255 -14.93 0.69 -5.17
C LYS A 255 -13.85 -0.17 -5.82
N PRO A 256 -13.76 -1.47 -5.44
CA PRO A 256 -12.66 -2.34 -5.86
C PRO A 256 -12.53 -2.49 -7.37
N ASP A 257 -13.64 -2.61 -8.09
CA ASP A 257 -13.61 -2.81 -9.55
C ASP A 257 -13.08 -1.57 -10.29
N GLU A 258 -13.47 -0.37 -9.83
CA GLU A 258 -12.99 0.88 -10.40
C GLU A 258 -11.50 1.05 -10.14
N PHE A 259 -11.06 0.82 -8.91
CA PHE A 259 -9.65 0.87 -8.55
C PHE A 259 -8.82 -0.17 -9.33
N ASN A 260 -9.28 -1.42 -9.41
CA ASN A 260 -8.59 -2.47 -10.16
C ASN A 260 -8.42 -2.10 -11.64
N ARG A 261 -9.43 -1.47 -12.28
CA ARG A 261 -9.31 -0.98 -13.66
C ARG A 261 -8.22 0.09 -13.81
N LEU A 262 -8.13 1.03 -12.85
CA LEU A 262 -7.09 2.05 -12.85
C LEU A 262 -5.68 1.45 -12.72
N VAL A 263 -5.51 0.47 -11.83
CA VAL A 263 -4.24 -0.27 -11.67
C VAL A 263 -3.86 -0.95 -12.97
N VAL A 264 -4.78 -1.72 -13.57
CA VAL A 264 -4.52 -2.43 -14.84
C VAL A 264 -4.15 -1.45 -15.95
N ALA A 265 -4.93 -0.37 -16.11
CA ALA A 265 -4.68 0.62 -17.16
C ALA A 265 -3.32 1.33 -17.01
N PHE A 266 -2.84 1.52 -15.77
CA PHE A 266 -1.52 2.08 -15.53
C PHE A 266 -0.42 1.07 -15.82
N VAL A 267 -0.55 -0.16 -15.28
CA VAL A 267 0.47 -1.21 -15.42
C VAL A 267 0.68 -1.60 -16.90
N ASP A 268 -0.39 -1.62 -17.70
CA ASP A 268 -0.33 -1.94 -19.14
C ASP A 268 0.45 -0.91 -19.98
N LYS A 269 0.64 0.30 -19.48
CA LYS A 269 1.47 1.32 -20.15
C LYS A 269 2.97 1.17 -19.82
N LEU A 270 3.32 0.35 -18.80
CA LEU A 270 4.71 0.21 -18.36
C LEU A 270 5.48 -0.77 -19.23
N GLN A 271 6.79 -0.53 -19.35
CA GLN A 271 7.74 -1.45 -20.00
C GLN A 271 8.52 -2.21 -18.90
N PHE A 272 8.57 -3.52 -19.02
CA PHE A 272 9.21 -4.45 -18.08
C PHE A 272 10.49 -5.03 -18.65
#